data_83f0dffca026aef6335907bfaa18c273
#
_entry.id   83f0dffca026aef6335907bfaa18c273
#
_cell.length_a   1.000
_cell.length_b   1.000
_cell.length_c   1.000
_cell.angle_alpha   90.00
_cell.angle_beta   90.00
_cell.angle_gamma   90.00
#
_symmetry.space_group_name_H-M   'P 1'
#
loop_
_entity.id
_entity.type
_entity.pdbx_description
1 polymer ?
#
loop_
_entity_poly.entity_id
_entity_poly.type
_entity_poly.pdbx_seq_one_letter_code
_entity_poly.pdbx_strand_id
1 'polypeptide(L)'
;NPIAKDRLRYDILFHSDLSRTGGQTNGLELSHINWGNYDLVVIDESHNFRNGGKVTGGDEENPKENRYLRLMNKVIKAGVKTKVLMLSATPVNNRFNDLKNQLQLAYEGETDRIDSVLETNNSVDDIFRQAQKQYNIWSKFPTEQRTTDKLLAMLDFDFFEVLDAVTIARSRKHIEAYYDTNAIGKFPTRL
;
A
#
# COMPACT_ATOMS: atom_id res chain seq x y z
N ASN A 1 14.50 29.90 11.62
CA ASN A 1 13.77 28.85 10.92
C ASN A 1 13.65 27.65 11.86
N PRO A 2 12.47 27.36 12.44
CA PRO A 2 12.32 26.26 13.42
C PRO A 2 12.72 24.90 12.84
N ILE A 3 12.53 24.68 11.54
CA ILE A 3 12.88 23.43 10.84
C ILE A 3 14.39 23.15 10.88
N ALA A 4 15.24 24.18 11.01
CA ALA A 4 16.68 23.98 11.08
C ALA A 4 17.18 23.34 12.39
N LYS A 5 16.32 23.29 13.42
CA LYS A 5 16.64 22.69 14.73
C LYS A 5 16.10 21.24 14.85
N ASP A 6 15.06 20.90 14.09
CA ASP A 6 14.48 19.57 14.11
C ASP A 6 15.22 18.67 13.10
N ARG A 7 16.12 17.85 13.61
CA ARG A 7 16.78 16.84 12.78
C ARG A 7 15.88 15.62 12.69
N LEU A 8 15.21 15.47 11.56
CA LEU A 8 14.52 14.23 11.24
C LEU A 8 15.56 13.09 11.15
N ARG A 9 15.40 12.07 11.97
CA ARG A 9 16.21 10.85 11.89
C ARG A 9 15.49 9.86 10.99
N TYR A 10 16.14 9.45 9.91
CA TYR A 10 15.57 8.48 8.99
C TYR A 10 16.67 7.63 8.37
N ASP A 11 16.31 6.43 7.99
CA ASP A 11 17.13 5.50 7.23
C ASP A 11 16.48 5.25 5.87
N ILE A 12 17.30 5.17 4.81
CA ILE A 12 16.84 4.85 3.46
C ILE A 12 17.29 3.44 3.13
N LEU A 13 16.33 2.57 2.85
CA LEU A 13 16.54 1.17 2.54
C LEU A 13 15.91 0.83 1.20
N PHE A 14 16.46 -0.16 0.52
CA PHE A 14 15.84 -0.75 -0.66
C PHE A 14 14.88 -1.86 -0.25
N HIS A 15 13.83 -2.09 -1.05
CA HIS A 15 12.89 -3.21 -0.79
C HIS A 15 13.60 -4.57 -0.70
N SER A 16 14.70 -4.74 -1.42
CA SER A 16 15.53 -5.96 -1.38
C SER A 16 16.23 -6.16 -0.04
N ASP A 17 16.48 -5.11 0.73
CA ASP A 17 17.17 -5.21 2.01
C ASP A 17 16.34 -5.96 3.05
N LEU A 18 15.01 -5.90 2.94
CA LEU A 18 14.11 -6.73 3.73
C LEU A 18 14.34 -8.24 3.55
N SER A 19 14.96 -8.66 2.44
CA SER A 19 15.27 -10.07 2.18
C SER A 19 16.68 -10.49 2.63
N ARG A 20 17.47 -9.52 3.13
CA ARG A 20 18.86 -9.74 3.55
C ARG A 20 18.95 -9.88 5.05
N THR A 21 19.93 -10.65 5.51
CA THR A 21 20.22 -10.85 6.95
C THR A 21 21.45 -10.03 7.41
N GLY A 22 22.18 -9.42 6.48
CA GLY A 22 23.35 -8.61 6.76
C GLY A 22 23.88 -7.93 5.50
N GLY A 23 25.03 -7.25 5.65
CA GLY A 23 25.66 -6.43 4.62
C GLY A 23 25.26 -4.96 4.69
N GLN A 24 25.84 -4.15 3.83
CA GLN A 24 25.66 -2.70 3.86
C GLN A 24 24.68 -2.19 2.82
N THR A 25 23.96 -1.13 3.17
CA THR A 25 23.11 -0.34 2.27
C THR A 25 23.15 1.12 2.70
N ASN A 26 23.37 2.05 1.78
CA ASN A 26 23.41 3.50 2.04
C ASN A 26 24.25 3.90 3.28
N GLY A 27 25.36 3.20 3.52
CA GLY A 27 26.24 3.44 4.68
C GLY A 27 25.75 2.81 5.99
N LEU A 28 24.66 2.06 5.97
CA LEU A 28 24.10 1.35 7.11
C LEU A 28 24.48 -0.13 7.04
N GLU A 29 24.87 -0.71 8.18
CA GLU A 29 25.04 -2.15 8.32
C GLU A 29 23.68 -2.77 8.73
N LEU A 30 23.13 -3.62 7.87
CA LEU A 30 21.78 -4.19 8.05
C LEU A 30 21.63 -5.01 9.32
N SER A 31 22.70 -5.64 9.80
CA SER A 31 22.71 -6.38 11.06
C SER A 31 22.57 -5.49 12.29
N HIS A 32 22.86 -4.20 12.17
CA HIS A 32 22.75 -3.23 13.26
C HIS A 32 21.44 -2.47 13.28
N ILE A 33 20.58 -2.66 12.28
CA ILE A 33 19.29 -1.98 12.23
C ILE A 33 18.34 -2.59 13.26
N ASN A 34 17.85 -1.75 14.16
CA ASN A 34 16.73 -2.11 15.03
C ASN A 34 15.40 -1.89 14.27
N TRP A 35 15.00 -2.91 13.53
CA TRP A 35 13.84 -2.89 12.66
C TRP A 35 12.52 -2.53 13.36
N GLY A 36 12.38 -2.79 14.65
CA GLY A 36 11.20 -2.49 15.44
C GLY A 36 11.18 -1.07 16.05
N ASN A 37 12.14 -0.21 15.74
CA ASN A 37 12.28 1.12 16.38
C ASN A 37 11.96 2.29 15.45
N TYR A 38 10.99 2.12 14.56
CA TYR A 38 10.55 3.18 13.66
C TYR A 38 9.12 3.61 13.96
N ASP A 39 8.90 4.92 14.18
CA ASP A 39 7.57 5.51 14.38
C ASP A 39 6.80 5.63 13.06
N LEU A 40 7.51 5.76 11.94
CA LEU A 40 6.94 5.91 10.61
C LEU A 40 7.76 5.12 9.59
N VAL A 41 7.06 4.37 8.76
CA VAL A 41 7.61 3.76 7.54
C VAL A 41 6.96 4.38 6.33
N VAL A 42 7.76 4.93 5.43
CA VAL A 42 7.31 5.41 4.11
C VAL A 42 7.73 4.39 3.07
N ILE A 43 6.76 3.86 2.35
CA ILE A 43 7.00 2.82 1.33
C ILE A 43 6.72 3.44 -0.04
N ASP A 44 7.78 3.78 -0.77
CA ASP A 44 7.65 4.16 -2.16
C ASP A 44 7.44 2.92 -3.03
N GLU A 45 6.69 3.08 -4.13
CA GLU A 45 6.29 1.97 -5.01
C GLU A 45 5.68 0.77 -4.23
N SER A 46 4.74 1.08 -3.34
CA SER A 46 4.12 0.11 -2.42
C SER A 46 3.42 -1.05 -3.12
N HIS A 47 3.12 -0.93 -4.42
CA HIS A 47 2.60 -2.03 -5.24
C HIS A 47 3.52 -3.26 -5.27
N ASN A 48 4.80 -3.12 -4.90
CA ASN A 48 5.71 -4.26 -4.72
C ASN A 48 5.33 -5.18 -3.56
N PHE A 49 4.46 -4.72 -2.66
CA PHE A 49 3.94 -5.49 -1.51
C PHE A 49 2.52 -6.04 -1.74
N ARG A 50 1.95 -5.89 -2.94
CA ARG A 50 0.57 -6.31 -3.28
C ARG A 50 0.28 -7.81 -3.10
N ASN A 51 1.30 -8.66 -3.18
CA ASN A 51 1.12 -10.12 -3.12
C ASN A 51 0.81 -10.64 -1.70
N GLY A 52 0.91 -9.78 -0.69
CA GLY A 52 0.65 -10.14 0.69
C GLY A 52 1.62 -11.18 1.25
N GLY A 53 1.21 -11.80 2.35
CA GLY A 53 2.00 -12.77 3.09
C GLY A 53 1.96 -14.21 2.56
N LYS A 54 1.61 -14.44 1.29
CA LYS A 54 1.64 -15.79 0.73
C LYS A 54 3.08 -16.31 0.70
N VAL A 55 3.33 -17.36 1.46
CA VAL A 55 4.59 -18.09 1.42
C VAL A 55 4.64 -18.86 0.09
N THR A 56 5.51 -18.44 -0.80
CA THR A 56 5.78 -19.15 -2.06
C THR A 56 7.15 -19.81 -1.93
N GLY A 57 7.15 -21.10 -1.68
CA GLY A 57 8.38 -21.90 -1.64
C GLY A 57 9.04 -21.96 -0.24
N GLY A 58 9.50 -23.12 0.12
CA GLY A 58 10.12 -23.48 1.38
C GLY A 58 9.55 -24.82 1.81
N ASP A 59 10.32 -25.61 2.53
CA ASP A 59 9.83 -26.81 3.20
C ASP A 59 8.88 -26.39 4.32
N GLU A 60 7.89 -27.20 4.68
CA GLU A 60 6.90 -26.93 5.74
C GLU A 60 7.55 -26.55 7.08
N GLU A 61 8.77 -27.03 7.34
CA GLU A 61 9.53 -26.74 8.57
C GLU A 61 10.27 -25.38 8.57
N ASN A 62 10.53 -24.77 7.38
CA ASN A 62 11.16 -23.45 7.26
C ASN A 62 10.53 -22.64 6.11
N PRO A 63 9.35 -22.05 6.31
CA PRO A 63 8.73 -21.20 5.30
C PRO A 63 9.62 -19.96 5.04
N LYS A 64 10.02 -19.77 3.80
CA LYS A 64 10.82 -18.62 3.41
C LYS A 64 9.98 -17.36 3.56
N GLU A 65 10.23 -16.62 4.63
CA GLU A 65 9.54 -15.36 4.91
C GLU A 65 9.79 -14.37 3.76
N ASN A 66 8.73 -13.97 3.08
CA ASN A 66 8.83 -13.00 1.99
C ASN A 66 9.00 -11.56 2.53
N ARG A 67 9.33 -10.61 1.64
CA ARG A 67 9.53 -9.20 2.01
C ARG A 67 8.32 -8.59 2.73
N TYR A 68 7.11 -8.96 2.34
CA TYR A 68 5.87 -8.51 2.98
C TYR A 68 5.80 -8.98 4.44
N LEU A 69 6.03 -10.26 4.70
CA LEU A 69 6.01 -10.83 6.05
C LEU A 69 7.12 -10.23 6.91
N ARG A 70 8.32 -10.04 6.36
CA ARG A 70 9.41 -9.39 7.11
C ARG A 70 9.07 -7.95 7.47
N LEU A 71 8.51 -7.17 6.55
CA LEU A 71 8.05 -5.82 6.83
C LEU A 71 6.96 -5.83 7.92
N MET A 72 5.97 -6.70 7.78
CA MET A 72 4.88 -6.85 8.75
C MET A 72 5.41 -7.23 10.13
N ASN A 73 6.23 -8.28 10.22
CA ASN A 73 6.61 -8.87 11.51
C ASN A 73 7.74 -8.12 12.19
N LYS A 74 8.77 -7.70 11.42
CA LYS A 74 9.99 -7.11 12.01
C LYS A 74 9.91 -5.60 12.19
N VAL A 75 9.12 -4.93 11.37
CA VAL A 75 9.03 -3.46 11.39
C VAL A 75 7.72 -3.01 12.00
N ILE A 76 6.60 -3.45 11.42
CA ILE A 76 5.29 -2.92 11.77
C ILE A 76 4.80 -3.46 13.12
N LYS A 77 4.89 -4.79 13.34
CA LYS A 77 4.43 -5.44 14.59
C LYS A 77 5.47 -5.45 15.73
N ALA A 78 6.69 -5.06 15.48
CA ALA A 78 7.84 -5.34 16.36
C ALA A 78 8.02 -4.34 17.52
N GLY A 79 6.99 -3.79 18.08
CA GLY A 79 7.07 -3.16 19.40
C GLY A 79 6.66 -1.70 19.50
N VAL A 80 6.90 -0.84 18.49
CA VAL A 80 6.37 0.53 18.48
C VAL A 80 5.12 0.57 17.60
N LYS A 81 4.21 1.52 17.88
CA LYS A 81 3.02 1.75 17.04
C LYS A 81 3.43 2.43 15.72
N THR A 82 4.06 1.68 14.85
CA THR A 82 4.61 2.17 13.59
C THR A 82 3.50 2.60 12.64
N LYS A 83 3.50 3.86 12.24
CA LYS A 83 2.62 4.37 11.19
C LYS A 83 3.18 3.98 9.82
N VAL A 84 2.29 3.70 8.87
CA VAL A 84 2.68 3.32 7.51
C VAL A 84 2.09 4.32 6.52
N LEU A 85 2.94 4.92 5.69
CA LEU A 85 2.56 5.74 4.55
C LEU A 85 3.00 5.02 3.27
N MET A 86 2.07 4.75 2.40
CA MET A 86 2.32 4.07 1.13
C MET A 86 2.16 5.02 -0.05
N LEU A 87 3.13 5.01 -0.94
CA LEU A 87 3.12 5.78 -2.18
C LEU A 87 3.11 4.80 -3.36
N SER A 88 2.18 4.99 -4.30
CA SER A 88 2.12 4.19 -5.51
C SER A 88 1.36 4.92 -6.62
N ALA A 89 1.86 4.84 -7.84
CA ALA A 89 1.13 5.29 -9.02
C ALA A 89 0.07 4.27 -9.47
N THR A 90 0.23 2.99 -9.09
CA THR A 90 -0.61 1.86 -9.52
C THR A 90 -0.89 0.92 -8.34
N PRO A 91 -1.69 1.35 -7.34
CA PRO A 91 -1.93 0.54 -6.15
C PRO A 91 -2.71 -0.75 -6.45
N VAL A 92 -3.50 -0.74 -7.53
CA VAL A 92 -4.22 -1.90 -8.06
C VAL A 92 -3.68 -2.21 -9.45
N ASN A 93 -3.28 -3.46 -9.68
CA ASN A 93 -2.89 -3.90 -11.02
C ASN A 93 -4.05 -4.64 -11.70
N ASN A 94 -4.36 -5.86 -11.26
CA ASN A 94 -5.42 -6.68 -11.86
C ASN A 94 -6.42 -7.20 -10.82
N ARG A 95 -6.19 -6.93 -9.55
CA ARG A 95 -7.01 -7.46 -8.45
C ARG A 95 -7.18 -6.42 -7.36
N PHE A 96 -8.39 -6.24 -6.88
CA PHE A 96 -8.65 -5.41 -5.70
C PHE A 96 -7.99 -5.96 -4.43
N ASN A 97 -7.75 -7.27 -4.36
CA ASN A 97 -6.95 -7.86 -3.29
C ASN A 97 -5.51 -7.33 -3.23
N ASP A 98 -4.96 -6.80 -4.32
CA ASP A 98 -3.64 -6.14 -4.33
C ASP A 98 -3.65 -4.92 -3.42
N LEU A 99 -4.72 -4.13 -3.45
CA LEU A 99 -4.91 -2.99 -2.57
C LEU A 99 -5.19 -3.45 -1.13
N LYS A 100 -6.07 -4.45 -0.94
CA LYS A 100 -6.33 -5.01 0.40
C LYS A 100 -5.05 -5.46 1.10
N ASN A 101 -4.18 -6.18 0.42
CA ASN A 101 -2.91 -6.62 0.98
C ASN A 101 -2.01 -5.45 1.37
N GLN A 102 -1.99 -4.37 0.60
CA GLN A 102 -1.25 -3.17 0.96
C GLN A 102 -1.86 -2.51 2.20
N LEU A 103 -3.19 -2.36 2.26
CA LEU A 103 -3.87 -1.78 3.41
C LEU A 103 -3.62 -2.57 4.69
N GLN A 104 -3.53 -3.89 4.62
CA GLN A 104 -3.19 -4.72 5.78
C GLN A 104 -1.84 -4.36 6.42
N LEU A 105 -0.88 -3.81 5.67
CA LEU A 105 0.36 -3.28 6.26
C LEU A 105 0.10 -2.11 7.20
N ALA A 106 -0.82 -1.21 6.84
CA ALA A 106 -1.14 -0.05 7.67
C ALA A 106 -1.90 -0.40 8.96
N TYR A 107 -2.57 -1.54 8.98
CA TYR A 107 -3.40 -2.01 10.10
C TYR A 107 -2.82 -3.25 10.80
N GLU A 108 -1.53 -3.50 10.65
CA GLU A 108 -0.82 -4.60 11.31
C GLU A 108 -1.40 -6.00 10.99
N GLY A 109 -2.10 -6.13 9.86
CA GLY A 109 -2.79 -7.36 9.46
C GLY A 109 -4.15 -7.56 10.13
N GLU A 110 -4.61 -6.63 10.98
CA GLU A 110 -5.87 -6.71 11.71
C GLU A 110 -6.95 -5.87 10.99
N THR A 111 -7.75 -6.52 10.16
CA THR A 111 -8.85 -5.86 9.42
C THR A 111 -9.93 -5.32 10.35
N ASP A 112 -10.15 -5.96 11.49
CA ASP A 112 -11.13 -5.52 12.51
C ASP A 112 -10.88 -4.08 13.00
N ARG A 113 -9.62 -3.60 12.93
CA ARG A 113 -9.30 -2.21 13.26
C ARG A 113 -9.86 -1.23 12.22
N ILE A 114 -9.86 -1.60 10.97
CA ILE A 114 -10.49 -0.78 9.92
C ILE A 114 -12.00 -0.82 10.10
N ASP A 115 -12.57 -2.01 10.30
CA ASP A 115 -14.01 -2.21 10.48
C ASP A 115 -14.55 -1.38 11.67
N SER A 116 -13.74 -1.18 12.73
CA SER A 116 -14.14 -0.37 13.88
C SER A 116 -14.12 1.16 13.62
N VAL A 117 -13.44 1.61 12.58
CA VAL A 117 -13.30 3.04 12.23
C VAL A 117 -14.25 3.43 11.10
N LEU A 118 -14.59 2.49 10.23
CA LEU A 118 -15.49 2.70 9.10
C LEU A 118 -16.93 2.39 9.50
N GLU A 119 -17.86 3.26 9.15
CA GLU A 119 -19.29 3.05 9.32
C GLU A 119 -19.87 2.23 8.15
N THR A 120 -19.18 1.14 7.76
CA THR A 120 -19.64 0.26 6.68
C THR A 120 -20.54 -0.85 7.22
N ASN A 121 -21.49 -1.31 6.39
CA ASN A 121 -22.38 -2.41 6.76
C ASN A 121 -21.70 -3.78 6.68
N ASN A 122 -20.62 -3.88 5.94
CA ASN A 122 -19.88 -5.11 5.70
C ASN A 122 -18.45 -5.00 6.20
N SER A 123 -17.82 -6.13 6.52
CA SER A 123 -16.40 -6.16 6.84
C SER A 123 -15.55 -5.77 5.61
N VAL A 124 -14.38 -5.18 5.84
CA VAL A 124 -13.44 -4.82 4.76
C VAL A 124 -13.12 -6.04 3.89
N ASP A 125 -12.98 -7.21 4.49
CA ASP A 125 -12.73 -8.46 3.75
C ASP A 125 -13.89 -8.82 2.81
N ASP A 126 -15.14 -8.64 3.25
CA ASP A 126 -16.32 -8.88 2.43
C ASP A 126 -16.44 -7.85 1.32
N ILE A 127 -16.20 -6.58 1.63
CA ILE A 127 -16.22 -5.47 0.66
C ILE A 127 -15.25 -5.76 -0.49
N PHE A 128 -13.99 -6.08 -0.18
CA PHE A 128 -12.98 -6.40 -1.21
C PHE A 128 -13.30 -7.69 -1.98
N ARG A 129 -13.88 -8.68 -1.32
CA ARG A 129 -14.32 -9.92 -1.98
C ARG A 129 -15.46 -9.65 -2.97
N GLN A 130 -16.44 -8.84 -2.60
CA GLN A 130 -17.54 -8.45 -3.47
C GLN A 130 -17.05 -7.61 -4.64
N ALA A 131 -16.21 -6.60 -4.38
CA ALA A 131 -15.61 -5.78 -5.43
C ALA A 131 -14.85 -6.62 -6.45
N GLN A 132 -14.03 -7.59 -5.98
CA GLN A 132 -13.31 -8.51 -6.87
C GLN A 132 -14.25 -9.37 -7.71
N LYS A 133 -15.37 -9.83 -7.13
CA LYS A 133 -16.40 -10.59 -7.85
C LYS A 133 -17.01 -9.75 -8.98
N GLN A 134 -17.36 -8.50 -8.70
CA GLN A 134 -17.90 -7.57 -9.72
C GLN A 134 -16.89 -7.27 -10.82
N TYR A 135 -15.62 -7.05 -10.45
CA TYR A 135 -14.55 -6.88 -11.44
C TYR A 135 -14.39 -8.09 -12.36
N ASN A 136 -14.45 -9.30 -11.80
CA ASN A 136 -14.35 -10.54 -12.58
C ASN A 136 -15.55 -10.73 -13.54
N ILE A 137 -16.73 -10.25 -13.16
CA ILE A 137 -17.91 -10.25 -14.04
C ILE A 137 -17.71 -9.23 -15.16
N TRP A 138 -17.35 -7.99 -14.80
CA TRP A 138 -17.11 -6.90 -15.75
C TRP A 138 -16.00 -7.26 -16.75
N SER A 139 -14.93 -7.89 -16.32
CA SER A 139 -13.80 -8.27 -17.17
C SER A 139 -14.17 -9.27 -18.29
N LYS A 140 -15.30 -9.97 -18.15
CA LYS A 140 -15.83 -10.92 -19.13
C LYS A 140 -16.78 -10.26 -20.15
N PHE A 141 -17.12 -8.99 -19.97
CA PHE A 141 -17.96 -8.29 -20.93
C PHE A 141 -17.24 -8.07 -22.25
N PRO A 142 -17.97 -7.96 -23.39
CA PRO A 142 -17.41 -7.50 -24.65
C PRO A 142 -16.66 -6.18 -24.50
N THR A 143 -15.61 -5.96 -25.29
CA THR A 143 -14.73 -4.79 -25.17
C THR A 143 -15.50 -3.47 -25.19
N GLU A 144 -16.54 -3.36 -26.02
CA GLU A 144 -17.38 -2.17 -26.14
C GLU A 144 -18.17 -1.87 -24.86
N GLN A 145 -18.41 -2.88 -24.03
CA GLN A 145 -19.17 -2.76 -22.78
C GLN A 145 -18.26 -2.63 -21.54
N ARG A 146 -16.96 -2.81 -21.69
CA ARG A 146 -15.99 -2.68 -20.60
C ARG A 146 -15.59 -1.24 -20.37
N THR A 147 -16.55 -0.41 -20.00
CA THR A 147 -16.32 0.98 -19.64
C THR A 147 -16.08 1.14 -18.15
N THR A 148 -15.32 2.17 -17.76
CA THR A 148 -15.08 2.50 -16.36
C THR A 148 -16.39 2.81 -15.62
N ASP A 149 -17.29 3.56 -16.24
CA ASP A 149 -18.58 3.93 -15.64
C ASP A 149 -19.42 2.69 -15.29
N LYS A 150 -19.38 1.68 -16.17
CA LYS A 150 -20.09 0.42 -15.92
C LYS A 150 -19.46 -0.36 -14.76
N LEU A 151 -18.13 -0.37 -14.65
CA LEU A 151 -17.48 -0.98 -13.49
C LEU A 151 -17.84 -0.25 -12.19
N LEU A 152 -17.74 1.09 -12.19
CA LEU A 152 -18.09 1.90 -11.01
C LEU A 152 -19.52 1.70 -10.57
N ALA A 153 -20.48 1.58 -11.51
CA ALA A 153 -21.87 1.29 -11.21
C ALA A 153 -22.14 -0.12 -10.63
N MET A 154 -21.19 -1.04 -10.79
CA MET A 154 -21.25 -2.40 -10.25
C MET A 154 -20.64 -2.54 -8.85
N LEU A 155 -19.84 -1.55 -8.43
CA LEU A 155 -19.19 -1.55 -7.12
C LEU A 155 -20.14 -0.98 -6.07
N ASP A 156 -20.06 -1.53 -4.86
CA ASP A 156 -20.87 -1.10 -3.72
C ASP A 156 -20.35 0.25 -3.18
N PHE A 157 -21.25 1.01 -2.55
CA PHE A 157 -20.95 2.26 -1.86
C PHE A 157 -19.88 2.05 -0.77
N ASP A 158 -19.99 0.99 0.03
CA ASP A 158 -19.04 0.64 1.08
C ASP A 158 -17.60 0.55 0.54
N PHE A 159 -17.41 0.08 -0.71
CA PHE A 159 -16.07 0.04 -1.33
C PHE A 159 -15.46 1.42 -1.52
N PHE A 160 -16.28 2.40 -1.90
CA PHE A 160 -15.81 3.79 -2.07
C PHE A 160 -15.55 4.45 -0.71
N GLU A 161 -16.34 4.17 0.31
CA GLU A 161 -16.08 4.65 1.67
C GLU A 161 -14.74 4.16 2.20
N VAL A 162 -14.43 2.86 2.02
CA VAL A 162 -13.12 2.33 2.39
C VAL A 162 -12.00 3.07 1.65
N LEU A 163 -12.13 3.28 0.34
CA LEU A 163 -11.11 3.98 -0.43
C LEU A 163 -10.91 5.42 0.04
N ASP A 164 -11.97 6.16 0.24
CA ASP A 164 -11.90 7.57 0.68
C ASP A 164 -11.28 7.70 2.07
N ALA A 165 -11.55 6.76 2.96
CA ALA A 165 -11.01 6.78 4.31
C ALA A 165 -9.49 6.50 4.36
N VAL A 166 -8.96 5.68 3.44
CA VAL A 166 -7.58 5.18 3.53
C VAL A 166 -6.67 5.67 2.41
N THR A 167 -7.20 6.37 1.40
CA THR A 167 -6.40 6.82 0.26
C THR A 167 -6.49 8.32 0.03
N ILE A 168 -5.39 8.90 -0.47
CA ILE A 168 -5.34 10.25 -0.98
C ILE A 168 -4.99 10.18 -2.46
N ALA A 169 -6.02 10.21 -3.32
CA ALA A 169 -5.82 10.16 -4.76
C ALA A 169 -5.60 11.56 -5.35
N ARG A 170 -4.59 11.70 -6.21
CA ARG A 170 -4.29 12.94 -6.94
C ARG A 170 -4.01 12.63 -8.40
N SER A 171 -4.89 13.07 -9.29
CA SER A 171 -4.64 13.02 -10.73
C SER A 171 -3.85 14.25 -11.21
N ARG A 172 -3.17 14.16 -12.36
CA ARG A 172 -2.49 15.30 -12.96
C ARG A 172 -3.45 16.49 -13.16
N LYS A 173 -4.65 16.24 -13.65
CA LYS A 173 -5.70 17.27 -13.82
C LYS A 173 -6.07 17.93 -12.49
N HIS A 174 -6.14 17.13 -11.42
CA HIS A 174 -6.41 17.68 -10.09
C HIS A 174 -5.25 18.56 -9.61
N ILE A 175 -4.00 18.10 -9.80
CA ILE A 175 -2.81 18.88 -9.42
C ILE A 175 -2.78 20.19 -10.20
N GLU A 176 -2.98 20.16 -11.52
CA GLU A 176 -3.00 21.37 -12.37
C GLU A 176 -4.11 22.34 -12.00
N ALA A 177 -5.27 21.85 -11.54
CA ALA A 177 -6.41 22.69 -11.20
C ALA A 177 -6.30 23.36 -9.82
N TYR A 178 -5.66 22.71 -8.86
CA TYR A 178 -5.71 23.13 -7.45
C TYR A 178 -4.35 23.49 -6.82
N TYR A 179 -3.24 23.23 -7.51
CA TYR A 179 -1.91 23.50 -6.98
C TYR A 179 -1.13 24.42 -7.95
N ASP A 180 -0.27 25.27 -7.38
CA ASP A 180 0.66 26.05 -8.19
C ASP A 180 1.74 25.14 -8.78
N THR A 181 1.66 24.90 -10.08
CA THR A 181 2.59 24.05 -10.82
C THR A 181 3.80 24.78 -11.39
N ASN A 182 3.92 26.09 -11.18
CA ASN A 182 5.01 26.88 -11.75
C ASN A 182 6.40 26.39 -11.32
N ALA A 183 6.52 25.88 -10.09
CA ALA A 183 7.77 25.32 -9.57
C ALA A 183 8.05 23.87 -10.04
N ILE A 184 7.04 23.14 -10.50
CA ILE A 184 7.15 21.73 -10.88
C ILE A 184 7.36 21.59 -12.40
N GLY A 185 7.00 22.61 -13.17
CA GLY A 185 7.02 22.58 -14.63
C GLY A 185 5.78 21.88 -15.23
N LYS A 186 5.78 21.74 -16.56
CA LYS A 186 4.66 21.09 -17.26
C LYS A 186 4.79 19.58 -17.19
N PHE A 187 3.67 18.91 -16.88
CA PHE A 187 3.63 17.45 -16.97
C PHE A 187 3.85 16.97 -18.41
N PRO A 188 4.58 15.86 -18.61
CA PRO A 188 4.75 15.28 -19.93
C PRO A 188 3.40 14.96 -20.58
N THR A 189 3.26 15.31 -21.87
CA THR A 189 2.09 14.94 -22.66
C THR A 189 2.11 13.41 -22.88
N ARG A 190 1.00 12.74 -22.62
CA ARG A 190 0.87 11.33 -23.03
C ARG A 190 0.74 11.30 -24.55
N LEU A 191 1.63 10.57 -25.21
CA LEU A 191 1.52 10.18 -26.60
C LEU A 191 0.44 9.13 -26.77
#